data_40a31a765fa0781362db73e979759d5c
#
_entry.id   40a31a765fa0781362db73e979759d5c
#
_cell.length_a   1.000
_cell.length_b   1.000
_cell.length_c   1.000
_cell.angle_alpha   90.00
_cell.angle_beta   90.00
_cell.angle_gamma   90.00
#
_symmetry.space_group_name_H-M   'P 1'
#
loop_
_entity.id
_entity.type
_entity.pdbx_description
1 polymer ?
#
loop_
_entity_poly.entity_id
_entity_poly.type
_entity_poly.pdbx_seq_one_letter_code
_entity_poly.pdbx_strand_id
1 'polypeptide(L)'
;MTGGNATRRGRLFVIAAPSGAGKTSLVRALMQREPGLRFSISYTTRRQRPNEVHGRDYFFVGREEFDRMAEAGQFLEHATVFGNSYGTARVQVEQSLESGQDLILEIDWQGARQIRGALPECCSIFILPPSRAELERRLRGRGTDTEEVIVRRLGEAAEDMGHWREFDYVVVNDSFDRALDELSAIVQGRDPPEARRDRAGLEGLAAGLVTDRPVS
;
A
#
# COMPACT_ATOMS: atom_id res chain seq x y z
N MET A 1 -24.01 -26.74 -27.42
CA MET A 1 -24.24 -25.85 -26.25
C MET A 1 -22.89 -25.65 -25.56
N THR A 2 -22.16 -24.64 -26.00
CA THR A 2 -20.85 -24.27 -25.41
C THR A 2 -21.14 -23.41 -24.19
N GLY A 3 -21.06 -24.04 -23.00
CA GLY A 3 -21.12 -23.32 -21.74
C GLY A 3 -19.89 -22.38 -21.67
N GLY A 4 -20.08 -21.11 -21.89
CA GLY A 4 -19.07 -20.11 -21.64
C GLY A 4 -18.75 -20.14 -20.16
N ASN A 5 -17.55 -20.60 -19.83
CA ASN A 5 -17.01 -20.49 -18.49
C ASN A 5 -16.83 -18.98 -18.21
N ALA A 6 -17.76 -18.38 -17.47
CA ALA A 6 -17.63 -17.01 -17.06
C ALA A 6 -16.34 -16.92 -16.24
N THR A 7 -15.30 -16.35 -16.84
CA THR A 7 -14.04 -16.12 -16.15
C THR A 7 -14.33 -15.26 -14.92
N ARG A 8 -13.95 -15.74 -13.73
CA ARG A 8 -14.06 -14.98 -12.47
C ARG A 8 -13.37 -13.62 -12.67
N ARG A 9 -14.04 -12.52 -12.32
CA ARG A 9 -13.40 -11.21 -12.24
C ARG A 9 -12.26 -11.27 -11.22
N GLY A 10 -11.11 -10.69 -11.55
CA GLY A 10 -9.99 -10.56 -10.63
C GLY A 10 -10.34 -9.72 -9.41
N ARG A 11 -9.58 -9.86 -8.34
CA ARG A 11 -9.71 -9.08 -7.10
C ARG A 11 -8.64 -8.01 -7.04
N LEU A 12 -8.99 -6.87 -6.44
CA LEU A 12 -8.05 -5.78 -6.18
C LEU A 12 -7.69 -5.75 -4.70
N PHE A 13 -6.40 -5.87 -4.41
CA PHE A 13 -5.83 -5.72 -3.08
C PHE A 13 -5.10 -4.39 -2.97
N VAL A 14 -5.45 -3.59 -1.97
CA VAL A 14 -4.85 -2.29 -1.71
C VAL A 14 -4.08 -2.35 -0.41
N ILE A 15 -2.76 -2.20 -0.47
CA ILE A 15 -1.90 -2.24 0.72
C ILE A 15 -1.36 -0.85 0.99
N ALA A 16 -1.67 -0.33 2.18
CA ALA A 16 -1.11 0.91 2.71
C ALA A 16 -0.35 0.67 4.01
N ALA A 17 0.57 1.55 4.32
CA ALA A 17 1.36 1.50 5.54
C ALA A 17 2.09 2.84 5.75
N PRO A 18 2.42 3.20 6.99
CA PRO A 18 3.32 4.30 7.26
C PRO A 18 4.74 4.01 6.73
N SER A 19 5.49 5.08 6.48
CA SER A 19 6.89 4.96 6.08
C SER A 19 7.69 4.18 7.12
N GLY A 20 8.44 3.15 6.71
CA GLY A 20 9.23 2.31 7.63
C GLY A 20 8.53 1.07 8.17
N ALA A 21 7.23 0.88 7.97
CA ALA A 21 6.51 -0.31 8.44
C ALA A 21 6.89 -1.63 7.75
N GLY A 22 7.65 -1.57 6.63
CA GLY A 22 8.10 -2.77 5.91
C GLY A 22 7.22 -3.19 4.73
N LYS A 23 6.29 -2.33 4.30
CA LYS A 23 5.34 -2.58 3.19
C LYS A 23 5.99 -3.17 1.96
N THR A 24 6.96 -2.47 1.37
CA THR A 24 7.60 -2.89 0.10
C THR A 24 8.29 -4.26 0.20
N SER A 25 8.91 -4.58 1.35
CA SER A 25 9.55 -5.88 1.55
C SER A 25 8.50 -7.00 1.64
N LEU A 26 7.42 -6.76 2.38
CA LEU A 26 6.30 -7.72 2.50
C LEU A 26 5.59 -7.91 1.16
N VAL A 27 5.30 -6.84 0.42
CA VAL A 27 4.66 -6.92 -0.90
C VAL A 27 5.52 -7.72 -1.88
N ARG A 28 6.83 -7.50 -1.92
CA ARG A 28 7.76 -8.28 -2.77
C ARG A 28 7.76 -9.75 -2.41
N ALA A 29 7.80 -10.10 -1.13
CA ALA A 29 7.76 -11.48 -0.67
C ALA A 29 6.41 -12.14 -0.98
N LEU A 30 5.31 -11.40 -0.81
CA LEU A 30 3.97 -11.85 -1.16
C LEU A 30 3.85 -12.15 -2.66
N MET A 31 4.36 -11.28 -3.52
CA MET A 31 4.38 -11.48 -4.97
C MET A 31 5.18 -12.72 -5.40
N GLN A 32 6.25 -13.06 -4.65
CA GLN A 32 7.02 -14.30 -4.90
C GLN A 32 6.25 -15.55 -4.44
N ARG A 33 5.50 -15.43 -3.35
CA ARG A 33 4.72 -16.54 -2.77
C ARG A 33 3.42 -16.81 -3.53
N GLU A 34 2.81 -15.77 -4.10
CA GLU A 34 1.50 -15.80 -4.78
C GLU A 34 1.67 -15.47 -6.28
N PRO A 35 2.06 -16.45 -7.12
CA PRO A 35 2.40 -16.21 -8.54
C PRO A 35 1.18 -15.77 -9.39
N GLY A 36 -0.04 -15.98 -8.88
CA GLY A 36 -1.28 -15.50 -9.51
C GLY A 36 -1.55 -14.01 -9.29
N LEU A 37 -0.84 -13.37 -8.36
CA LEU A 37 -1.00 -11.95 -8.04
C LEU A 37 -0.11 -11.10 -8.96
N ARG A 38 -0.63 -9.98 -9.47
CA ARG A 38 0.12 -9.02 -10.29
C ARG A 38 0.23 -7.67 -9.59
N PHE A 39 1.36 -7.02 -9.79
CA PHE A 39 1.56 -5.65 -9.30
C PHE A 39 1.01 -4.65 -10.32
N SER A 40 0.20 -3.70 -9.87
CA SER A 40 -0.21 -2.59 -10.73
C SER A 40 0.87 -1.52 -10.75
N ILE A 41 1.31 -1.17 -11.96
CA ILE A 41 2.38 -0.20 -12.17
C ILE A 41 1.81 1.20 -12.17
N SER A 42 2.17 2.02 -11.19
CA SER A 42 1.72 3.40 -11.06
C SER A 42 2.49 4.35 -12.00
N TYR A 43 1.85 5.45 -12.35
CA TYR A 43 2.48 6.62 -12.99
C TYR A 43 3.13 7.50 -11.92
N THR A 44 4.23 8.16 -12.27
CA THR A 44 4.88 9.12 -11.35
C THR A 44 5.62 10.22 -12.11
N THR A 45 5.62 11.42 -11.51
CA THR A 45 6.44 12.56 -11.98
C THR A 45 7.84 12.57 -11.35
N ARG A 46 8.11 11.63 -10.43
CA ARG A 46 9.43 11.46 -9.83
C ARG A 46 10.47 11.05 -10.90
N ARG A 47 11.67 11.60 -10.80
CA ARG A 47 12.77 11.14 -11.65
C ARG A 47 13.06 9.65 -11.41
N GLN A 48 13.27 8.94 -12.53
CA GLN A 48 13.70 7.54 -12.54
C GLN A 48 15.05 7.40 -11.85
N ARG A 49 15.20 6.41 -10.97
CA ARG A 49 16.47 6.05 -10.35
C ARG A 49 17.28 5.12 -11.26
N PRO A 50 18.63 5.01 -11.09
CA PRO A 50 19.49 4.21 -11.99
C PRO A 50 19.07 2.74 -12.14
N ASN A 51 18.48 2.14 -11.11
CA ASN A 51 18.09 0.72 -11.10
C ASN A 51 16.62 0.48 -11.42
N GLU A 52 15.85 1.52 -11.74
CA GLU A 52 14.43 1.42 -12.09
C GLU A 52 14.26 1.38 -13.61
N VAL A 53 13.20 0.71 -14.08
CA VAL A 53 12.86 0.57 -15.49
C VAL A 53 11.46 1.11 -15.73
N HIS A 54 11.33 2.02 -16.71
CA HIS A 54 10.03 2.53 -17.15
C HIS A 54 9.13 1.39 -17.64
N GLY A 55 7.88 1.39 -17.20
CA GLY A 55 6.90 0.35 -17.53
C GLY A 55 7.04 -0.95 -16.73
N ARG A 56 8.03 -1.04 -15.83
CA ARG A 56 8.21 -2.15 -14.90
C ARG A 56 8.06 -1.71 -13.44
N ASP A 57 8.80 -0.66 -13.06
CA ASP A 57 8.77 -0.14 -11.69
C ASP A 57 7.75 0.99 -11.55
N TYR A 58 7.74 1.89 -12.51
CA TYR A 58 6.77 2.98 -12.70
C TYR A 58 6.66 3.35 -14.17
N PHE A 59 5.54 3.99 -14.54
CA PHE A 59 5.48 4.83 -15.73
C PHE A 59 5.97 6.23 -15.36
N PHE A 60 7.23 6.54 -15.68
CA PHE A 60 7.83 7.85 -15.41
C PHE A 60 7.36 8.83 -16.49
N VAL A 61 6.59 9.84 -16.10
CA VAL A 61 6.01 10.85 -17.00
C VAL A 61 6.38 12.26 -16.55
N GLY A 62 6.28 13.21 -17.47
CA GLY A 62 6.42 14.62 -17.17
C GLY A 62 5.23 15.15 -16.36
N ARG A 63 5.43 16.28 -15.65
CA ARG A 63 4.38 16.92 -14.84
C ARG A 63 3.15 17.27 -15.68
N GLU A 64 3.35 17.89 -16.86
CA GLU A 64 2.27 18.30 -17.75
C GLU A 64 1.46 17.10 -18.27
N GLU A 65 2.11 15.97 -18.53
CA GLU A 65 1.43 14.74 -18.95
C GLU A 65 0.59 14.17 -17.81
N PHE A 66 1.16 14.10 -16.62
CA PHE A 66 0.45 13.63 -15.43
C PHE A 66 -0.79 14.47 -15.13
N ASP A 67 -0.64 15.80 -15.17
CA ASP A 67 -1.73 16.74 -14.89
C ASP A 67 -2.85 16.60 -15.94
N ARG A 68 -2.52 16.47 -17.23
CA ARG A 68 -3.52 16.17 -18.27
C ARG A 68 -4.27 14.85 -18.04
N MET A 69 -3.56 13.80 -17.60
CA MET A 69 -4.19 12.51 -17.28
C MET A 69 -5.13 12.63 -16.08
N ALA A 70 -4.74 13.40 -15.08
CA ALA A 70 -5.56 13.64 -13.89
C ALA A 70 -6.82 14.44 -14.23
N GLU A 71 -6.70 15.53 -14.99
CA GLU A 71 -7.82 16.34 -15.48
C GLU A 71 -8.79 15.56 -16.36
N ALA A 72 -8.27 14.62 -17.17
CA ALA A 72 -9.07 13.72 -17.98
C ALA A 72 -9.71 12.56 -17.21
N GLY A 73 -9.54 12.48 -15.87
CA GLY A 73 -10.11 11.42 -15.03
C GLY A 73 -9.56 10.02 -15.31
N GLN A 74 -8.34 9.93 -15.87
CA GLN A 74 -7.73 8.65 -16.26
C GLN A 74 -7.18 7.86 -15.07
N PHE A 75 -7.07 8.48 -13.90
CA PHE A 75 -6.63 7.79 -12.68
C PHE A 75 -7.81 7.31 -11.84
N LEU A 76 -7.66 6.16 -11.23
CA LEU A 76 -8.53 5.68 -10.14
C LEU A 76 -8.23 6.43 -8.84
N GLU A 77 -6.95 6.66 -8.60
CA GLU A 77 -6.43 7.47 -7.51
C GLU A 77 -5.19 8.24 -7.99
N HIS A 78 -4.96 9.38 -7.41
CA HIS A 78 -3.68 10.08 -7.50
C HIS A 78 -3.42 10.91 -6.26
N ALA A 79 -2.13 11.05 -5.89
CA ALA A 79 -1.70 11.83 -4.76
C ALA A 79 -0.33 12.47 -5.03
N THR A 80 -0.04 13.55 -4.31
CA THR A 80 1.29 14.16 -4.31
C THR A 80 1.98 13.85 -2.99
N VAL A 81 3.10 13.15 -3.08
CA VAL A 81 3.91 12.72 -1.94
C VAL A 81 5.33 13.25 -2.12
N PHE A 82 5.84 14.02 -1.15
CA PHE A 82 7.17 14.63 -1.22
C PHE A 82 7.45 15.43 -2.51
N GLY A 83 6.44 16.18 -3.00
CA GLY A 83 6.54 17.02 -4.19
C GLY A 83 6.50 16.27 -5.52
N ASN A 84 6.32 14.96 -5.51
CA ASN A 84 6.12 14.14 -6.71
C ASN A 84 4.69 13.61 -6.75
N SER A 85 4.11 13.55 -7.93
CA SER A 85 2.78 12.97 -8.13
C SER A 85 2.90 11.49 -8.45
N TYR A 86 1.92 10.73 -7.95
CA TYR A 86 1.74 9.30 -8.19
C TYR A 86 0.29 9.05 -8.54
N GLY A 87 0.01 8.09 -9.42
CA GLY A 87 -1.37 7.77 -9.80
C GLY A 87 -1.51 6.39 -10.42
N THR A 88 -2.63 5.76 -10.19
CA THR A 88 -2.99 4.44 -10.70
C THR A 88 -3.97 4.59 -11.85
N ALA A 89 -3.58 4.17 -13.06
CA ALA A 89 -4.42 4.31 -14.24
C ALA A 89 -5.64 3.37 -14.18
N ARG A 90 -6.83 3.95 -14.36
CA ARG A 90 -8.13 3.25 -14.32
C ARG A 90 -8.18 2.10 -15.32
N VAL A 91 -7.83 2.37 -16.57
CA VAL A 91 -7.92 1.39 -17.67
C VAL A 91 -7.08 0.15 -17.40
N GLN A 92 -5.87 0.30 -16.86
CA GLN A 92 -4.99 -0.83 -16.55
C GLN A 92 -5.58 -1.74 -15.47
N VAL A 93 -6.15 -1.16 -14.42
CA VAL A 93 -6.77 -1.92 -13.33
C VAL A 93 -8.03 -2.64 -13.85
N GLU A 94 -8.93 -1.92 -14.51
CA GLU A 94 -10.19 -2.48 -15.02
C GLU A 94 -9.94 -3.63 -15.99
N GLN A 95 -9.07 -3.46 -16.98
CA GLN A 95 -8.73 -4.51 -17.95
C GLN A 95 -8.13 -5.75 -17.27
N SER A 96 -7.26 -5.57 -16.28
CA SER A 96 -6.67 -6.69 -15.54
C SER A 96 -7.72 -7.45 -14.74
N LEU A 97 -8.60 -6.74 -14.04
CA LEU A 97 -9.68 -7.36 -13.26
C LEU A 97 -10.69 -8.08 -14.17
N GLU A 98 -11.04 -7.50 -15.32
CA GLU A 98 -11.94 -8.12 -16.31
C GLU A 98 -11.34 -9.40 -16.91
N SER A 99 -10.02 -9.44 -17.09
CA SER A 99 -9.32 -10.65 -17.55
C SER A 99 -9.20 -11.75 -16.48
N GLY A 100 -9.71 -11.52 -15.26
CA GLY A 100 -9.64 -12.46 -14.14
C GLY A 100 -8.35 -12.38 -13.33
N GLN A 101 -7.50 -11.36 -13.59
CA GLN A 101 -6.21 -11.20 -12.92
C GLN A 101 -6.36 -10.50 -11.57
N ASP A 102 -5.89 -11.15 -10.50
CA ASP A 102 -5.79 -10.51 -9.18
C ASP A 102 -4.65 -9.49 -9.17
N LEU A 103 -4.93 -8.27 -8.66
CA LEU A 103 -3.99 -7.15 -8.62
C LEU A 103 -3.68 -6.71 -7.19
N ILE A 104 -2.46 -6.21 -7.00
CA ILE A 104 -2.03 -5.53 -5.78
C ILE A 104 -1.61 -4.08 -6.12
N LEU A 105 -2.06 -3.15 -5.30
CA LEU A 105 -1.64 -1.74 -5.26
C LEU A 105 -0.85 -1.48 -3.98
N GLU A 106 0.33 -0.89 -4.13
CA GLU A 106 1.14 -0.39 -3.01
C GLU A 106 1.07 1.14 -3.00
N ILE A 107 0.15 1.70 -2.23
CA ILE A 107 -0.16 3.14 -2.20
C ILE A 107 -0.18 3.67 -0.76
N ASP A 108 -0.41 4.98 -0.59
CA ASP A 108 -0.65 5.58 0.71
C ASP A 108 -2.13 5.49 1.12
N TRP A 109 -2.46 5.95 2.33
CA TRP A 109 -3.83 5.92 2.83
C TRP A 109 -4.78 6.84 2.04
N GLN A 110 -4.28 7.96 1.47
CA GLN A 110 -5.08 8.89 0.68
C GLN A 110 -5.52 8.22 -0.63
N GLY A 111 -4.57 7.58 -1.33
CA GLY A 111 -4.86 6.80 -2.52
C GLY A 111 -5.79 5.61 -2.21
N ALA A 112 -5.56 4.91 -1.10
CA ALA A 112 -6.44 3.81 -0.67
C ALA A 112 -7.88 4.28 -0.44
N ARG A 113 -8.09 5.46 0.14
CA ARG A 113 -9.42 6.07 0.32
C ARG A 113 -10.09 6.35 -1.02
N GLN A 114 -9.36 6.88 -2.00
CA GLN A 114 -9.88 7.12 -3.35
C GLN A 114 -10.27 5.81 -4.05
N ILE A 115 -9.41 4.78 -3.99
CA ILE A 115 -9.71 3.45 -4.56
C ILE A 115 -10.96 2.85 -3.93
N ARG A 116 -11.10 2.87 -2.59
CA ARG A 116 -12.28 2.34 -1.90
C ARG A 116 -13.57 3.08 -2.29
N GLY A 117 -13.48 4.38 -2.57
CA GLY A 117 -14.61 5.15 -3.11
C GLY A 117 -14.97 4.78 -4.55
N ALA A 118 -13.98 4.48 -5.40
CA ALA A 118 -14.17 4.14 -6.81
C ALA A 118 -14.49 2.66 -7.04
N LEU A 119 -13.92 1.76 -6.23
CA LEU A 119 -14.06 0.30 -6.31
C LEU A 119 -14.30 -0.27 -4.90
N PRO A 120 -15.53 -0.15 -4.37
CA PRO A 120 -15.86 -0.56 -3.00
C PRO A 120 -15.62 -2.06 -2.72
N GLU A 121 -15.58 -2.89 -3.77
CA GLU A 121 -15.29 -4.32 -3.68
C GLU A 121 -13.79 -4.64 -3.49
N CYS A 122 -12.89 -3.64 -3.49
CA CYS A 122 -11.48 -3.87 -3.23
C CYS A 122 -11.26 -4.36 -1.79
N CYS A 123 -10.23 -5.18 -1.61
CA CYS A 123 -9.78 -5.63 -0.30
C CYS A 123 -8.65 -4.72 0.18
N SER A 124 -8.89 -3.92 1.20
CA SER A 124 -7.93 -2.96 1.73
C SER A 124 -7.22 -3.49 2.99
N ILE A 125 -5.89 -3.39 3.00
CA ILE A 125 -5.02 -3.92 4.05
C ILE A 125 -4.09 -2.82 4.54
N PHE A 126 -4.06 -2.59 5.85
CA PHE A 126 -3.13 -1.66 6.47
C PHE A 126 -2.04 -2.42 7.24
N ILE A 127 -0.77 -2.09 6.99
CA ILE A 127 0.36 -2.69 7.72
C ILE A 127 0.80 -1.72 8.80
N LEU A 128 0.77 -2.18 10.07
CA LEU A 128 1.29 -1.45 11.21
C LEU A 128 2.66 -1.96 11.64
N PRO A 129 3.56 -1.10 12.10
CA PRO A 129 4.74 -1.53 12.85
C PRO A 129 4.32 -2.00 14.24
N PRO A 130 5.13 -2.86 14.93
CA PRO A 130 4.78 -3.36 16.26
C PRO A 130 4.93 -2.31 17.36
N SER A 131 5.75 -1.27 17.14
CA SER A 131 5.95 -0.16 18.06
C SER A 131 6.60 1.03 17.33
N ARG A 132 6.48 2.22 17.92
CA ARG A 132 7.17 3.43 17.46
C ARG A 132 8.68 3.28 17.51
N ALA A 133 9.22 2.68 18.56
CA ALA A 133 10.65 2.43 18.71
C ALA A 133 11.21 1.54 17.59
N GLU A 134 10.46 0.50 17.21
CA GLU A 134 10.84 -0.35 16.08
C GLU A 134 10.74 0.39 14.74
N LEU A 135 9.72 1.22 14.54
CA LEU A 135 9.59 2.07 13.36
C LEU A 135 10.81 3.01 13.23
N GLU A 136 11.16 3.71 14.33
CA GLU A 136 12.32 4.60 14.37
C GLU A 136 13.62 3.83 14.09
N ARG A 137 13.82 2.67 14.71
CA ARG A 137 14.97 1.80 14.44
C ARG A 137 15.09 1.44 12.95
N ARG A 138 13.96 1.11 12.30
CA ARG A 138 13.91 0.77 10.87
C ARG A 138 14.22 1.97 9.97
N LEU A 139 13.74 3.16 10.33
CA LEU A 139 14.02 4.39 9.59
C LEU A 139 15.52 4.75 9.70
N ARG A 140 16.09 4.70 10.91
CA ARG A 140 17.52 4.97 11.15
C ARG A 140 18.42 3.93 10.48
N GLY A 141 18.02 2.66 10.48
CA GLY A 141 18.78 1.56 9.90
C GLY A 141 18.99 1.61 8.40
N ARG A 142 18.27 2.49 7.68
CA ARG A 142 18.50 2.72 6.24
C ARG A 142 19.79 3.48 5.94
N GLY A 143 20.31 4.27 6.91
CA GLY A 143 21.58 4.99 6.80
C GLY A 143 21.64 6.09 5.72
N THR A 144 20.51 6.43 5.11
CA THR A 144 20.43 7.38 3.99
C THR A 144 19.82 8.72 4.36
N ASP A 145 19.19 8.82 5.54
CA ASP A 145 18.42 9.98 5.96
C ASP A 145 19.14 10.78 7.07
N THR A 146 19.02 12.10 7.04
CA THR A 146 19.45 12.97 8.14
C THR A 146 18.47 12.89 9.33
N GLU A 147 18.90 13.36 10.50
CA GLU A 147 18.04 13.36 11.70
C GLU A 147 16.74 14.14 11.47
N GLU A 148 16.78 15.30 10.82
CA GLU A 148 15.59 16.10 10.50
C GLU A 148 14.62 15.33 9.60
N VAL A 149 15.16 14.56 8.63
CA VAL A 149 14.34 13.72 7.74
C VAL A 149 13.68 12.60 8.52
N ILE A 150 14.41 11.99 9.48
CA ILE A 150 13.86 10.91 10.33
C ILE A 150 12.73 11.45 11.21
N VAL A 151 12.94 12.57 11.91
CA VAL A 151 11.91 13.21 12.77
C VAL A 151 10.66 13.54 11.96
N ARG A 152 10.82 14.14 10.77
CA ARG A 152 9.69 14.42 9.89
C ARG A 152 8.93 13.15 9.50
N ARG A 153 9.64 12.09 9.07
CA ARG A 153 9.03 10.80 8.71
C ARG A 153 8.31 10.12 9.86
N LEU A 154 8.80 10.26 11.08
CA LEU A 154 8.12 9.75 12.27
C LEU A 154 6.82 10.51 12.55
N GLY A 155 6.81 11.83 12.33
CA GLY A 155 5.60 12.65 12.43
C GLY A 155 4.55 12.26 11.38
N GLU A 156 4.96 12.15 10.11
CA GLU A 156 4.10 11.71 9.00
C GLU A 156 3.56 10.29 9.24
N ALA A 157 4.41 9.38 9.74
CA ALA A 157 3.99 8.02 10.05
C ALA A 157 2.94 7.97 11.18
N ALA A 158 3.02 8.86 12.15
CA ALA A 158 2.00 8.95 13.21
C ALA A 158 0.63 9.39 12.64
N GLU A 159 0.63 10.32 11.68
CA GLU A 159 -0.58 10.73 10.95
C GLU A 159 -1.12 9.55 10.12
N ASP A 160 -0.27 8.92 9.30
CA ASP A 160 -0.64 7.77 8.49
C ASP A 160 -1.28 6.66 9.33
N MET A 161 -0.70 6.37 10.51
CA MET A 161 -1.22 5.34 11.42
C MET A 161 -2.61 5.66 11.97
N GLY A 162 -3.03 6.91 12.01
CA GLY A 162 -4.39 7.31 12.41
C GLY A 162 -5.49 6.75 11.51
N HIS A 163 -5.15 6.39 10.27
CA HIS A 163 -6.10 5.94 9.24
C HIS A 163 -6.32 4.41 9.19
N TRP A 164 -5.67 3.61 10.05
CA TRP A 164 -5.78 2.15 10.04
C TRP A 164 -7.23 1.64 10.13
N ARG A 165 -8.11 2.37 10.80
CA ARG A 165 -9.54 2.00 10.98
C ARG A 165 -10.34 2.01 9.69
N GLU A 166 -9.83 2.66 8.65
CA GLU A 166 -10.48 2.77 7.35
C GLU A 166 -10.32 1.49 6.50
N PHE A 167 -9.47 0.55 6.93
CA PHE A 167 -9.10 -0.63 6.17
C PHE A 167 -9.85 -1.88 6.65
N ASP A 168 -10.08 -2.82 5.71
CA ASP A 168 -10.79 -4.07 5.99
C ASP A 168 -9.95 -4.98 6.87
N TYR A 169 -8.63 -5.01 6.65
CA TYR A 169 -7.66 -5.80 7.40
C TYR A 169 -6.52 -4.96 7.92
N VAL A 170 -5.97 -5.37 9.06
CA VAL A 170 -4.78 -4.78 9.66
C VAL A 170 -3.79 -5.87 9.99
N VAL A 171 -2.59 -5.79 9.42
CA VAL A 171 -1.48 -6.73 9.66
C VAL A 171 -0.41 -6.02 10.46
N VAL A 172 -0.01 -6.58 11.60
CA VAL A 172 1.10 -6.04 12.42
C VAL A 172 2.40 -6.72 12.02
N ASN A 173 3.35 -5.96 11.49
CA ASN A 173 4.67 -6.45 11.08
C ASN A 173 5.65 -6.48 12.26
N ASP A 174 5.35 -7.30 13.27
CA ASP A 174 6.22 -7.62 14.39
C ASP A 174 7.18 -8.79 14.06
N SER A 175 6.71 -9.75 13.28
CA SER A 175 7.49 -10.80 12.65
C SER A 175 7.20 -10.80 11.15
N PHE A 176 8.26 -10.71 10.34
CA PHE A 176 8.14 -10.67 8.89
C PHE A 176 7.41 -11.88 8.32
N ASP A 177 7.79 -13.08 8.77
CA ASP A 177 7.21 -14.34 8.27
C ASP A 177 5.74 -14.45 8.64
N ARG A 178 5.38 -14.09 9.88
CA ARG A 178 3.98 -14.09 10.33
C ARG A 178 3.13 -13.07 9.58
N ALA A 179 3.62 -11.85 9.40
CA ALA A 179 2.93 -10.83 8.62
C ALA A 179 2.75 -11.26 7.14
N LEU A 180 3.74 -11.95 6.57
CA LEU A 180 3.66 -12.50 5.23
C LEU A 180 2.63 -13.64 5.15
N ASP A 181 2.54 -14.52 6.16
CA ASP A 181 1.54 -15.58 6.24
C ASP A 181 0.11 -15.01 6.34
N GLU A 182 -0.10 -13.96 7.14
CA GLU A 182 -1.36 -13.25 7.24
C GLU A 182 -1.76 -12.62 5.89
N LEU A 183 -0.84 -11.92 5.23
CA LEU A 183 -1.09 -11.33 3.90
C LEU A 183 -1.44 -12.39 2.85
N SER A 184 -0.69 -13.50 2.82
CA SER A 184 -0.96 -14.62 1.92
C SER A 184 -2.34 -15.23 2.17
N ALA A 185 -2.73 -15.40 3.44
CA ALA A 185 -4.06 -15.91 3.80
C ALA A 185 -5.18 -14.99 3.32
N ILE A 186 -5.03 -13.66 3.48
CA ILE A 186 -6.01 -12.68 2.99
C ILE A 186 -6.15 -12.77 1.47
N VAL A 187 -5.04 -12.78 0.73
CA VAL A 187 -5.03 -12.87 -0.73
C VAL A 187 -5.66 -14.17 -1.21
N GLN A 188 -5.47 -15.28 -0.51
CA GLN A 188 -6.08 -16.56 -0.82
C GLN A 188 -7.57 -16.64 -0.42
N GLY A 189 -8.15 -15.58 0.12
CA GLY A 189 -9.55 -15.55 0.58
C GLY A 189 -9.78 -16.34 1.87
N ARG A 190 -8.73 -16.68 2.59
CA ARG A 190 -8.80 -17.17 3.97
C ARG A 190 -8.86 -15.96 4.89
N ASP A 191 -9.69 -16.01 5.88
CA ASP A 191 -9.87 -14.93 6.84
C ASP A 191 -9.03 -15.21 8.10
N PRO A 192 -7.76 -14.76 8.15
CA PRO A 192 -6.91 -15.05 9.29
C PRO A 192 -7.43 -14.30 10.52
N PRO A 193 -7.69 -14.99 11.64
CA PRO A 193 -8.24 -14.37 12.85
C PRO A 193 -7.38 -13.20 13.36
N GLU A 194 -6.07 -13.29 13.14
CA GLU A 194 -5.11 -12.28 13.59
C GLU A 194 -5.16 -11.00 12.74
N ALA A 195 -5.53 -11.07 11.45
CA ALA A 195 -5.63 -9.89 10.57
C ALA A 195 -6.92 -9.10 10.79
N ARG A 196 -7.94 -9.72 11.39
CA ARG A 196 -9.12 -9.07 11.96
C ARG A 196 -8.97 -8.90 13.48
N ARG A 197 -7.79 -8.62 13.95
CA ARG A 197 -7.49 -8.49 15.37
C ARG A 197 -8.58 -7.70 16.09
N ASP A 198 -8.88 -8.15 17.29
CA ASP A 198 -9.71 -7.43 18.25
C ASP A 198 -9.41 -5.92 18.16
N ARG A 199 -10.39 -5.16 17.72
CA ARG A 199 -10.24 -3.72 17.54
C ARG A 199 -9.68 -3.05 18.79
N ALA A 200 -9.97 -3.56 19.98
CA ALA A 200 -9.44 -3.05 21.23
C ALA A 200 -7.93 -3.24 21.35
N GLY A 201 -7.39 -4.39 20.93
CA GLY A 201 -5.94 -4.63 20.91
C GLY A 201 -5.20 -3.74 19.90
N LEU A 202 -5.79 -3.53 18.71
CA LEU A 202 -5.27 -2.59 17.70
C LEU A 202 -5.37 -1.14 18.16
N GLU A 203 -6.42 -0.76 18.89
CA GLU A 203 -6.56 0.58 19.46
C GLU A 203 -5.48 0.88 20.47
N GLY A 204 -5.17 -0.06 21.35
CA GLY A 204 -4.05 0.08 22.30
C GLY A 204 -2.71 0.23 21.59
N LEU A 205 -2.45 -0.61 20.58
CA LEU A 205 -1.23 -0.52 19.76
C LEU A 205 -1.16 0.82 19.03
N ALA A 206 -2.19 1.20 18.30
CA ALA A 206 -2.24 2.42 17.52
C ALA A 206 -2.15 3.68 18.41
N ALA A 207 -2.79 3.69 19.57
CA ALA A 207 -2.64 4.77 20.55
C ALA A 207 -1.19 4.94 21.00
N GLY A 208 -0.49 3.84 21.32
CA GLY A 208 0.94 3.86 21.67
C GLY A 208 1.84 4.35 20.53
N LEU A 209 1.45 4.08 19.27
CA LEU A 209 2.17 4.54 18.09
C LEU A 209 2.03 6.05 17.81
N VAL A 210 0.89 6.64 18.19
CA VAL A 210 0.56 8.05 17.93
C VAL A 210 0.94 8.97 19.09
N THR A 211 0.84 8.51 20.35
CA THR A 211 0.94 9.35 21.55
C THR A 211 2.36 9.64 22.03
N ASP A 212 3.36 8.88 21.59
CA ASP A 212 4.76 9.14 21.94
C ASP A 212 5.33 10.31 21.12
N ARG A 213 4.84 11.53 21.36
CA ARG A 213 5.57 12.74 20.93
C ARG A 213 6.86 12.81 21.72
N PRO A 214 8.02 13.10 21.11
CA PRO A 214 9.20 13.41 21.86
C PRO A 214 8.87 14.59 22.78
N VAL A 215 9.05 14.40 24.08
CA VAL A 215 9.03 15.51 25.04
C VAL A 215 10.18 16.41 24.62
N SER A 216 9.86 17.62 24.25
CA SER A 216 10.74 18.74 23.87
C SER A 216 11.75 19.03 25.00
#